data_97fa379d5d6b165e51463e5855c28280
#
_entry.id   97fa379d5d6b165e51463e5855c28280
#
_cell.length_a   1.000
_cell.length_b   1.000
_cell.length_c   1.000
_cell.angle_alpha   90.00
_cell.angle_beta   90.00
_cell.angle_gamma   90.00
#
_symmetry.space_group_name_H-M   'P 1'
#
loop_
_entity.id
_entity.type
_entity.pdbx_description
1 polymer ?
#
loop_
_entity_poly.entity_id
_entity_poly.type
_entity_poly.pdbx_seq_one_letter_code
_entity_poly.pdbx_strand_id
1 'polypeptide(L)'
;MRVLLTGVLFFMIFSVSAAGNKINPKETSEINSLFTRQVEAWNEGNLEKFMQTYWNSEKLSFVGSRGPTYGWQATLESYKKGYPDKAAMGNLKFTILELSKIDRKTVYVIGKFEVTREMGNLSGHFTVVIQKIKNEWLIVSDHSSSSD
;
A
#
# COMPACT_ATOMS: atom_id res chain seq x y z
N MET A 1 32.98 27.25 -61.13
CA MET A 1 31.64 26.75 -60.87
C MET A 1 31.65 26.07 -59.48
N ARG A 2 31.20 26.81 -58.46
CA ARG A 2 31.20 26.33 -57.07
C ARG A 2 29.80 25.76 -56.76
N VAL A 3 29.73 24.46 -56.50
CA VAL A 3 28.49 23.81 -56.08
C VAL A 3 28.41 23.93 -54.56
N LEU A 4 27.43 24.67 -54.05
CA LEU A 4 27.07 24.76 -52.64
C LEU A 4 26.15 23.58 -52.33
N LEU A 5 26.64 22.60 -51.53
CA LEU A 5 25.85 21.53 -51.00
C LEU A 5 25.19 22.05 -49.70
N THR A 6 23.91 22.40 -49.73
CA THR A 6 23.09 22.72 -48.56
C THR A 6 22.64 21.41 -47.93
N GLY A 7 23.31 21.03 -46.83
CA GLY A 7 22.88 19.91 -45.99
C GLY A 7 21.64 20.29 -45.17
N VAL A 8 20.51 19.67 -45.50
CA VAL A 8 19.29 19.77 -44.70
C VAL A 8 19.45 18.84 -43.48
N LEU A 9 19.67 19.44 -42.30
CA LEU A 9 19.72 18.71 -41.02
C LEU A 9 18.29 18.37 -40.62
N PHE A 10 17.89 17.12 -40.76
CA PHE A 10 16.58 16.61 -40.32
C PHE A 10 16.62 16.40 -38.80
N PHE A 11 16.05 17.34 -38.05
CA PHE A 11 15.90 17.22 -36.61
C PHE A 11 14.72 16.28 -36.33
N MET A 12 14.98 15.01 -36.02
CA MET A 12 13.97 14.12 -35.48
C MET A 12 13.62 14.52 -34.07
N ILE A 13 12.50 15.20 -33.89
CA ILE A 13 11.92 15.47 -32.57
C ILE A 13 11.31 14.14 -32.07
N PHE A 14 12.04 13.43 -31.23
CA PHE A 14 11.47 12.35 -30.44
C PHE A 14 10.55 12.96 -29.37
N SER A 15 9.26 12.98 -29.64
CA SER A 15 8.25 13.25 -28.61
C SER A 15 8.27 12.06 -27.66
N VAL A 16 9.00 12.18 -26.56
CA VAL A 16 8.83 11.29 -25.39
C VAL A 16 7.47 11.60 -24.81
N SER A 17 6.46 10.83 -25.22
CA SER A 17 5.17 10.82 -24.54
C SER A 17 5.41 10.29 -23.14
N ALA A 18 5.49 11.18 -22.16
CA ALA A 18 5.36 10.81 -20.75
C ALA A 18 3.92 10.30 -20.54
N ALA A 19 3.68 9.04 -20.91
CA ALA A 19 2.53 8.31 -20.42
C ALA A 19 2.71 8.21 -18.91
N GLY A 20 2.20 9.20 -18.18
CA GLY A 20 2.16 9.19 -16.73
C GLY A 20 1.60 7.85 -16.29
N ASN A 21 2.19 7.24 -15.28
CA ASN A 21 1.79 5.98 -14.68
C ASN A 21 0.38 6.10 -14.07
N LYS A 22 -0.64 6.29 -14.91
CA LYS A 22 -2.03 6.30 -14.44
C LYS A 22 -2.39 4.90 -13.97
N ILE A 23 -2.92 4.81 -12.76
CA ILE A 23 -3.55 3.60 -12.28
C ILE A 23 -4.84 3.39 -13.09
N ASN A 24 -5.05 2.18 -13.60
CA ASN A 24 -6.25 1.88 -14.38
C ASN A 24 -7.39 1.39 -13.46
N PRO A 25 -8.66 1.41 -13.93
CA PRO A 25 -9.80 1.02 -13.12
C PRO A 25 -9.72 -0.41 -12.55
N LYS A 26 -9.11 -1.35 -13.29
CA LYS A 26 -8.93 -2.73 -12.83
C LYS A 26 -7.95 -2.79 -11.66
N GLU A 27 -6.80 -2.13 -11.78
CA GLU A 27 -5.80 -2.06 -10.69
C GLU A 27 -6.39 -1.39 -9.45
N THR A 28 -7.15 -0.30 -9.63
CA THR A 28 -7.84 0.39 -8.54
C THR A 28 -8.82 -0.56 -7.83
N SER A 29 -9.60 -1.34 -8.58
CA SER A 29 -10.53 -2.32 -8.02
C SER A 29 -9.80 -3.45 -7.27
N GLU A 30 -8.71 -3.97 -7.82
CA GLU A 30 -7.89 -5.01 -7.17
C GLU A 30 -7.30 -4.51 -5.84
N ILE A 31 -6.81 -3.26 -5.79
CA ILE A 31 -6.24 -2.67 -4.57
C ILE A 31 -7.33 -2.36 -3.54
N ASN A 32 -8.48 -1.83 -3.97
CA ASN A 32 -9.61 -1.63 -3.06
C ASN A 32 -10.09 -2.96 -2.45
N SER A 33 -10.11 -4.03 -3.24
CA SER A 33 -10.42 -5.37 -2.75
C SER A 33 -9.42 -5.87 -1.70
N LEU A 34 -8.14 -5.51 -1.80
CA LEU A 34 -7.14 -5.82 -0.76
C LEU A 34 -7.54 -5.17 0.57
N PHE A 35 -7.89 -3.88 0.59
CA PHE A 35 -8.32 -3.19 1.80
C PHE A 35 -9.66 -3.70 2.34
N THR A 36 -10.60 -4.08 1.46
CA THR A 36 -11.86 -4.71 1.88
C THR A 36 -11.58 -6.02 2.62
N ARG A 37 -10.72 -6.88 2.08
CA ARG A 37 -10.31 -8.15 2.75
C ARG A 37 -9.64 -7.90 4.11
N GLN A 38 -8.84 -6.84 4.24
CA GLN A 38 -8.25 -6.47 5.53
C GLN A 38 -9.30 -6.08 6.56
N VAL A 39 -10.25 -5.22 6.18
CA VAL A 39 -11.32 -4.77 7.08
C VAL A 39 -12.20 -5.93 7.51
N GLU A 40 -12.59 -6.81 6.57
CA GLU A 40 -13.37 -8.01 6.87
C GLU A 40 -12.64 -8.94 7.84
N ALA A 41 -11.38 -9.27 7.56
CA ALA A 41 -10.57 -10.14 8.41
C ALA A 41 -10.37 -9.56 9.82
N TRP A 42 -10.10 -8.27 9.93
CA TRP A 42 -9.99 -7.59 11.21
C TRP A 42 -11.32 -7.64 11.99
N ASN A 43 -12.41 -7.31 11.33
CA ASN A 43 -13.74 -7.28 11.93
C ASN A 43 -14.27 -8.68 12.30
N GLU A 44 -13.75 -9.73 11.67
CA GLU A 44 -13.92 -11.13 12.09
C GLU A 44 -13.04 -11.51 13.29
N GLY A 45 -12.04 -10.69 13.67
CA GLY A 45 -11.05 -11.03 14.69
C GLY A 45 -9.95 -11.97 14.21
N ASN A 46 -9.70 -12.04 12.91
CA ASN A 46 -8.78 -12.99 12.28
C ASN A 46 -7.51 -12.28 11.78
N LEU A 47 -6.50 -12.19 12.64
CA LEU A 47 -5.22 -11.54 12.32
C LEU A 47 -4.41 -12.30 11.25
N GLU A 48 -4.48 -13.62 11.21
CA GLU A 48 -3.82 -14.41 10.17
C GLU A 48 -4.39 -14.10 8.80
N LYS A 49 -5.71 -14.01 8.68
CA LYS A 49 -6.40 -13.63 7.45
C LYS A 49 -6.09 -12.18 7.05
N PHE A 50 -6.04 -11.26 8.03
CA PHE A 50 -5.62 -9.88 7.83
C PHE A 50 -4.21 -9.80 7.23
N MET A 51 -3.27 -10.56 7.79
CA MET A 51 -1.88 -10.60 7.36
C MET A 51 -1.67 -11.27 5.99
N GLN A 52 -2.65 -11.99 5.43
CA GLN A 52 -2.56 -12.53 4.06
C GLN A 52 -2.52 -11.44 2.98
N THR A 53 -2.89 -10.21 3.30
CA THR A 53 -2.75 -9.07 2.39
C THR A 53 -1.34 -8.49 2.35
N TYR A 54 -0.48 -8.92 3.27
CA TYR A 54 0.93 -8.55 3.34
C TYR A 54 1.81 -9.60 2.65
N TRP A 55 2.92 -9.13 2.10
CA TRP A 55 3.92 -10.00 1.51
C TRP A 55 4.54 -10.93 2.56
N ASN A 56 4.34 -12.23 2.40
CA ASN A 56 4.92 -13.23 3.28
C ASN A 56 6.42 -13.36 2.99
N SER A 57 7.22 -12.50 3.61
CA SER A 57 8.67 -12.41 3.42
C SER A 57 9.33 -11.79 4.65
N GLU A 58 10.58 -12.18 4.88
CA GLU A 58 11.45 -11.54 5.88
C GLU A 58 11.79 -10.07 5.54
N LYS A 59 11.52 -9.66 4.29
CA LYS A 59 11.75 -8.28 3.82
C LYS A 59 10.55 -7.36 4.01
N LEU A 60 9.41 -7.87 4.47
CA LEU A 60 8.29 -7.01 4.86
C LEU A 60 8.75 -6.03 5.93
N SER A 61 8.40 -4.76 5.78
CA SER A 61 8.64 -3.75 6.81
C SER A 61 7.33 -3.16 7.33
N PHE A 62 7.20 -3.11 8.64
CA PHE A 62 6.09 -2.44 9.32
C PHE A 62 6.67 -1.43 10.32
N VAL A 63 6.26 -0.17 10.21
CA VAL A 63 6.69 0.91 11.10
C VAL A 63 5.48 1.42 11.90
N GLY A 64 5.50 1.18 13.17
CA GLY A 64 4.51 1.72 14.11
C GLY A 64 5.16 2.69 15.10
N SER A 65 4.40 3.09 16.14
CA SER A 65 4.87 4.03 17.17
C SER A 65 6.13 3.57 17.93
N ARG A 66 6.40 2.26 17.95
CA ARG A 66 7.59 1.67 18.59
C ARG A 66 8.77 1.47 17.64
N GLY A 67 8.67 1.96 16.40
CA GLY A 67 9.69 1.81 15.38
C GLY A 67 9.45 0.63 14.43
N PRO A 68 10.46 0.25 13.62
CA PRO A 68 10.30 -0.76 12.59
C PRO A 68 10.29 -2.19 13.12
N THR A 69 9.43 -3.01 12.55
CA THR A 69 9.41 -4.47 12.65
C THR A 69 9.64 -5.04 11.25
N TYR A 70 10.52 -6.01 11.12
CA TYR A 70 10.83 -6.65 9.84
C TYR A 70 10.37 -8.10 9.83
N GLY A 71 9.85 -8.53 8.69
CA GLY A 71 9.37 -9.88 8.46
C GLY A 71 7.88 -10.07 8.77
N TRP A 72 7.24 -10.93 7.97
CA TRP A 72 5.81 -11.21 8.04
C TRP A 72 5.42 -11.83 9.40
N GLN A 73 6.18 -12.84 9.85
CA GLN A 73 5.89 -13.52 11.12
C GLN A 73 6.03 -12.58 12.31
N ALA A 74 7.11 -11.79 12.35
CA ALA A 74 7.33 -10.83 13.43
C ALA A 74 6.23 -9.74 13.47
N THR A 75 5.73 -9.32 12.30
CA THR A 75 4.63 -8.38 12.20
C THR A 75 3.32 -9.00 12.73
N LEU A 76 3.00 -10.25 12.36
CA LEU A 76 1.84 -10.96 12.89
C LEU A 76 1.90 -11.08 14.43
N GLU A 77 3.05 -11.48 14.98
CA GLU A 77 3.23 -11.58 16.44
C GLU A 77 3.10 -10.21 17.14
N SER A 78 3.56 -9.14 16.51
CA SER A 78 3.36 -7.78 17.02
C SER A 78 1.88 -7.40 17.06
N TYR A 79 1.11 -7.75 16.04
CA TYR A 79 -0.35 -7.55 16.01
C TYR A 79 -1.03 -8.38 17.10
N LYS A 80 -0.73 -9.67 17.24
CA LYS A 80 -1.29 -10.54 18.28
C LYS A 80 -1.04 -10.01 19.70
N LYS A 81 0.17 -9.48 19.92
CA LYS A 81 0.53 -8.87 21.22
C LYS A 81 -0.23 -7.57 21.48
N GLY A 82 -0.43 -6.74 20.45
CA GLY A 82 -1.13 -5.45 20.58
C GLY A 82 -2.65 -5.60 20.64
N TYR A 83 -3.18 -6.66 20.02
CA TYR A 83 -4.62 -6.93 19.86
C TYR A 83 -4.92 -8.38 20.24
N PRO A 84 -4.88 -8.73 21.52
CA PRO A 84 -4.94 -10.12 21.98
C PRO A 84 -6.32 -10.76 21.81
N ASP A 85 -7.36 -9.97 21.67
CA ASP A 85 -8.73 -10.44 21.52
C ASP A 85 -9.59 -9.48 20.68
N LYS A 86 -10.83 -9.87 20.41
CA LYS A 86 -11.78 -9.09 19.64
C LYS A 86 -12.15 -7.75 20.30
N ALA A 87 -12.16 -7.67 21.61
CA ALA A 87 -12.44 -6.43 22.34
C ALA A 87 -11.32 -5.41 22.11
N ALA A 88 -10.07 -5.84 22.14
CA ALA A 88 -8.91 -5.01 21.83
C ALA A 88 -8.86 -4.62 20.33
N MET A 89 -9.26 -5.52 19.42
CA MET A 89 -9.33 -5.24 18.00
C MET A 89 -10.44 -4.24 17.66
N GLY A 90 -11.61 -4.37 18.24
CA GLY A 90 -12.77 -3.53 17.90
C GLY A 90 -13.23 -3.70 16.45
N ASN A 91 -13.78 -2.64 15.88
CA ASN A 91 -14.23 -2.57 14.49
C ASN A 91 -13.41 -1.56 13.70
N LEU A 92 -12.75 -2.04 12.66
CA LEU A 92 -11.87 -1.27 11.78
C LEU A 92 -12.65 -0.70 10.60
N LYS A 93 -12.32 0.54 10.26
CA LYS A 93 -12.70 1.21 9.01
C LYS A 93 -11.49 1.88 8.41
N PHE A 94 -11.33 1.76 7.09
CA PHE A 94 -10.36 2.53 6.31
C PHE A 94 -11.05 3.61 5.46
N THR A 95 -10.36 4.72 5.29
CA THR A 95 -10.67 5.74 4.29
C THR A 95 -9.43 5.95 3.45
N ILE A 96 -9.48 5.59 2.16
CA ILE A 96 -8.37 5.81 1.23
C ILE A 96 -8.38 7.29 0.83
N LEU A 97 -7.28 7.97 1.09
CA LEU A 97 -7.12 9.41 0.80
C LEU A 97 -6.38 9.62 -0.52
N GLU A 98 -5.40 8.76 -0.83
CA GLU A 98 -4.61 8.84 -2.04
C GLU A 98 -4.20 7.45 -2.49
N LEU A 99 -4.24 7.22 -3.81
CA LEU A 99 -3.75 6.02 -4.46
C LEU A 99 -2.93 6.45 -5.68
N SER A 100 -1.61 6.29 -5.60
CA SER A 100 -0.67 6.75 -6.61
C SER A 100 0.22 5.65 -7.13
N LYS A 101 0.37 5.59 -8.46
CA LYS A 101 1.19 4.59 -9.14
C LYS A 101 2.63 5.07 -9.28
N ILE A 102 3.58 4.31 -8.72
CA ILE A 102 5.02 4.56 -8.84
C ILE A 102 5.55 3.98 -10.17
N ASP A 103 5.24 2.71 -10.44
CA ASP A 103 5.58 2.02 -11.67
C ASP A 103 4.53 0.95 -12.04
N ARG A 104 4.83 0.07 -13.01
CA ARG A 104 3.86 -0.95 -13.49
C ARG A 104 3.42 -1.94 -12.40
N LYS A 105 4.22 -2.13 -11.37
CA LYS A 105 4.03 -3.15 -10.33
C LYS A 105 4.01 -2.57 -8.91
N THR A 106 4.13 -1.26 -8.77
CA THR A 106 4.27 -0.62 -7.47
C THR A 106 3.34 0.58 -7.37
N VAL A 107 2.57 0.61 -6.30
CA VAL A 107 1.73 1.74 -5.92
C VAL A 107 2.00 2.11 -4.47
N TYR A 108 1.75 3.36 -4.09
CA TYR A 108 1.60 3.72 -2.69
C TYR A 108 0.18 4.22 -2.42
N VAL A 109 -0.25 4.02 -1.18
CA VAL A 109 -1.56 4.45 -0.71
C VAL A 109 -1.40 5.21 0.58
N ILE A 110 -2.04 6.36 0.67
CA ILE A 110 -2.22 7.10 1.92
C ILE A 110 -3.66 6.89 2.35
N GLY A 111 -3.87 6.50 3.61
CA GLY A 111 -5.20 6.29 4.16
C GLY A 111 -5.31 6.71 5.62
N LYS A 112 -6.55 6.71 6.08
CA LYS A 112 -6.93 6.88 7.47
C LYS A 112 -7.50 5.58 7.98
N PHE A 113 -7.13 5.19 9.20
CA PHE A 113 -7.80 4.12 9.94
C PHE A 113 -8.58 4.67 11.12
N GLU A 114 -9.69 4.02 11.42
CA GLU A 114 -10.53 4.27 12.58
C GLU A 114 -10.90 2.92 13.18
N VAL A 115 -10.63 2.73 14.46
CA VAL A 115 -11.01 1.53 15.22
C VAL A 115 -11.95 1.94 16.33
N THR A 116 -13.19 1.46 16.26
CA THR A 116 -14.20 1.69 17.30
C THR A 116 -14.21 0.52 18.28
N ARG A 117 -14.03 0.79 19.57
CA ARG A 117 -13.98 -0.22 20.62
C ARG A 117 -14.40 0.37 21.97
N GLU A 118 -14.93 -0.47 22.89
CA GLU A 118 -15.41 -0.03 24.20
C GLU A 118 -14.28 0.52 25.10
N MET A 119 -13.08 -0.04 24.97
CA MET A 119 -11.91 0.38 25.75
C MET A 119 -11.24 1.67 25.24
N GLY A 120 -11.89 2.41 24.35
CA GLY A 120 -11.39 3.64 23.72
C GLY A 120 -11.06 3.46 22.24
N ASN A 121 -11.51 4.39 21.45
CA ASN A 121 -11.30 4.38 20.00
C ASN A 121 -9.84 4.70 19.65
N LEU A 122 -9.39 4.17 18.52
CA LEU A 122 -8.11 4.52 17.90
C LEU A 122 -8.36 5.12 16.54
N SER A 123 -7.53 6.06 16.15
CA SER A 123 -7.50 6.55 14.79
C SER A 123 -6.09 6.98 14.40
N GLY A 124 -5.86 7.16 13.12
CA GLY A 124 -4.59 7.62 12.61
C GLY A 124 -4.51 7.53 11.10
N HIS A 125 -3.30 7.69 10.61
CA HIS A 125 -3.02 7.62 9.19
C HIS A 125 -1.99 6.53 8.90
N PHE A 126 -2.04 6.02 7.68
CA PHE A 126 -1.04 5.08 7.20
C PHE A 126 -0.57 5.43 5.80
N THR A 127 0.64 5.04 5.50
CA THR A 127 1.17 4.99 4.15
C THR A 127 1.67 3.60 3.89
N VAL A 128 1.18 2.96 2.84
CA VAL A 128 1.62 1.63 2.45
C VAL A 128 2.16 1.63 1.03
N VAL A 129 3.20 0.83 0.82
CA VAL A 129 3.71 0.47 -0.51
C VAL A 129 3.18 -0.92 -0.83
N ILE A 130 2.53 -1.02 -1.97
CA ILE A 130 1.91 -2.26 -2.46
C ILE A 130 2.60 -2.66 -3.76
N GLN A 131 3.02 -3.91 -3.87
CA GLN A 131 3.65 -4.45 -5.07
C GLN A 131 2.87 -5.62 -5.65
N LYS A 132 2.89 -5.74 -6.98
CA LYS A 132 2.32 -6.89 -7.69
C LYS A 132 3.35 -8.01 -7.76
N ILE A 133 3.18 -9.02 -6.90
CA ILE A 133 4.06 -10.19 -6.75
C ILE A 133 3.27 -11.42 -7.21
N LYS A 134 3.78 -12.16 -8.19
CA LYS A 134 3.11 -13.35 -8.76
C LYS A 134 1.63 -13.08 -9.14
N ASN A 135 1.37 -11.93 -9.76
CA ASN A 135 0.04 -11.44 -10.14
C ASN A 135 -0.90 -11.05 -8.99
N GLU A 136 -0.46 -11.02 -7.76
CA GLU A 136 -1.22 -10.57 -6.59
C GLU A 136 -0.66 -9.25 -6.05
N TRP A 137 -1.54 -8.30 -5.69
CA TRP A 137 -1.15 -7.08 -5.01
C TRP A 137 -0.99 -7.36 -3.51
N LEU A 138 0.21 -7.10 -2.98
CA LEU A 138 0.57 -7.35 -1.58
C LEU A 138 1.27 -6.13 -0.99
N ILE A 139 0.98 -5.82 0.28
CA ILE A 139 1.66 -4.78 1.03
C ILE A 139 3.08 -5.25 1.35
N VAL A 140 4.07 -4.49 0.90
CA VAL A 140 5.50 -4.77 1.14
C VAL A 140 6.12 -3.86 2.19
N SER A 141 5.50 -2.71 2.43
CA SER A 141 5.88 -1.77 3.49
C SER A 141 4.65 -1.05 4.02
N ASP A 142 4.58 -0.88 5.33
CA ASP A 142 3.51 -0.18 6.04
C ASP A 142 4.11 0.76 7.06
N HIS A 143 3.63 1.99 7.10
CA HIS A 143 3.93 2.95 8.16
C HIS A 143 2.61 3.52 8.66
N SER A 144 2.30 3.25 9.91
CA SER A 144 1.09 3.71 10.58
C SER A 144 1.43 4.60 11.78
N SER A 145 0.73 5.72 11.88
CA SER A 145 0.82 6.66 13.00
C SER A 145 -0.55 6.87 13.63
N SER A 146 -0.64 6.74 14.97
CA SER A 146 -1.86 7.07 15.71
C SER A 146 -2.00 8.59 15.85
N SER A 147 -3.24 9.06 15.78
CA SER A 147 -3.62 10.39 16.23
C SER A 147 -3.98 10.25 17.72
N ASP A 148 -3.27 10.95 18.57
CA ASP A 148 -3.58 11.05 20.01
C ASP A 148 -4.84 11.87 20.23
#